data_ab9e2552ad158cb4b250efd6c0dae0e4
#
_entry.id   ab9e2552ad158cb4b250efd6c0dae0e4
#
_cell.length_a   1.000
_cell.length_b   1.000
_cell.length_c   1.000
_cell.angle_alpha   90.00
_cell.angle_beta   90.00
_cell.angle_gamma   90.00
#
_symmetry.space_group_name_H-M   'P 1'
#
loop_
_entity.id
_entity.type
_entity.pdbx_description
1 polymer ?
#
loop_
_entity_poly.entity_id
_entity_poly.type
_entity_poly.pdbx_seq_one_letter_code
_entity_poly.pdbx_strand_id
1 'polypeptide(L)'
;MKNRKILDYLTILFGFLGLGAMIYLLLSFTLNLISKNSCDIISSVINCTKVVTSNYSTLFGIDWYYYGIGFFSVIIVLSVIRLFNKKEKQNRLFAQLILALSIFGAGVACYLIYVELFLVHHICILCTTGHIAIFSLLIISILRFTKFKDTI
;
A
#
# COMPACT_ATOMS: atom_id res chain seq x y z
N MET A 1 -11.24 -24.29 -3.86
CA MET A 1 -10.27 -23.80 -4.84
C MET A 1 -10.63 -22.47 -5.48
N LYS A 2 -11.87 -22.21 -5.87
CA LYS A 2 -12.33 -20.95 -6.51
C LYS A 2 -12.09 -19.71 -5.64
N ASN A 3 -12.43 -19.77 -4.35
CA ASN A 3 -12.30 -18.65 -3.42
C ASN A 3 -10.83 -18.24 -3.13
N ARG A 4 -9.87 -19.14 -3.25
CA ARG A 4 -8.43 -18.81 -3.06
C ARG A 4 -7.93 -17.91 -4.18
N LYS A 5 -8.29 -18.19 -5.43
CA LYS A 5 -7.90 -17.38 -6.59
C LYS A 5 -8.50 -15.98 -6.55
N ILE A 6 -9.75 -15.85 -6.07
CA ILE A 6 -10.40 -14.54 -5.92
C ILE A 6 -9.60 -13.65 -4.95
N LEU A 7 -9.15 -14.20 -3.81
CA LEU A 7 -8.34 -13.46 -2.85
C LEU A 7 -6.97 -13.04 -3.43
N ASP A 8 -6.37 -13.87 -4.30
CA ASP A 8 -5.12 -13.50 -4.98
C ASP A 8 -5.34 -12.36 -6.00
N TYR A 9 -6.43 -12.42 -6.77
CA TYR A 9 -6.79 -11.32 -7.69
C TYR A 9 -7.09 -10.02 -6.94
N LEU A 10 -7.81 -10.08 -5.81
CA LEU A 10 -8.05 -8.90 -4.97
C LEU A 10 -6.75 -8.32 -4.41
N THR A 11 -5.82 -9.17 -3.97
CA THR A 11 -4.50 -8.73 -3.50
C THR A 11 -3.74 -7.99 -4.59
N ILE A 12 -3.75 -8.52 -5.82
CA ILE A 12 -3.12 -7.89 -6.98
C ILE A 12 -3.80 -6.56 -7.32
N LEU A 13 -5.13 -6.51 -7.31
CA LEU A 13 -5.90 -5.29 -7.60
C LEU A 13 -5.55 -4.16 -6.63
N PHE A 14 -5.59 -4.42 -5.31
CA PHE A 14 -5.23 -3.42 -4.31
C PHE A 14 -3.74 -3.09 -4.33
N GLY A 15 -2.88 -4.05 -4.69
CA GLY A 15 -1.47 -3.80 -4.94
C GLY A 15 -1.24 -2.78 -6.06
N PHE A 16 -1.92 -2.94 -7.20
CA PHE A 16 -1.84 -1.99 -8.32
C PHE A 16 -2.45 -0.63 -7.99
N LEU A 17 -3.55 -0.58 -7.22
CA LEU A 17 -4.13 0.68 -6.76
C LEU A 17 -3.14 1.47 -5.90
N GLY A 18 -2.52 0.82 -4.91
CA GLY A 18 -1.52 1.45 -4.06
C GLY A 18 -0.26 1.85 -4.83
N LEU A 19 0.24 0.98 -5.72
CA LEU A 19 1.38 1.26 -6.58
C LEU A 19 1.12 2.47 -7.49
N GLY A 20 -0.05 2.54 -8.11
CA GLY A 20 -0.44 3.64 -8.99
C GLY A 20 -0.46 4.98 -8.25
N ALA A 21 -0.99 5.01 -7.02
CA ALA A 21 -0.97 6.22 -6.19
C ALA A 21 0.45 6.68 -5.87
N MET A 22 1.36 5.75 -5.52
CA MET A 22 2.75 6.06 -5.21
C MET A 22 3.55 6.51 -6.45
N ILE A 23 3.34 5.88 -7.60
CA ILE A 23 3.93 6.31 -8.88
C ILE A 23 3.44 7.71 -9.26
N TYR A 24 2.16 8.00 -9.07
CA TYR A 24 1.62 9.33 -9.34
C TYR A 24 2.31 10.40 -8.47
N LEU A 25 2.55 10.13 -7.18
CA LEU A 25 3.31 11.02 -6.31
C LEU A 25 4.75 11.21 -6.81
N LEU A 26 5.42 10.14 -7.22
CA LEU A 26 6.76 10.20 -7.79
C LEU A 26 6.80 11.11 -9.03
N LEU A 27 5.87 10.92 -9.97
CA LEU A 27 5.80 11.70 -11.20
C LEU A 27 5.51 13.19 -10.94
N SER A 28 4.67 13.48 -9.94
CA SER A 28 4.26 14.85 -9.62
C SER A 28 5.34 15.61 -8.84
N PHE A 29 5.97 14.98 -7.85
CA PHE A 29 6.84 15.69 -6.90
C PHE A 29 8.31 15.56 -7.21
N THR A 30 8.79 14.43 -7.73
CA THR A 30 10.20 14.24 -8.07
C THR A 30 10.49 14.62 -9.53
N LEU A 31 9.69 14.14 -10.47
CA LEU A 31 9.93 14.34 -11.90
C LEU A 31 9.24 15.60 -12.45
N ASN A 32 8.33 16.21 -11.69
CA ASN A 32 7.53 17.38 -12.10
C ASN A 32 6.82 17.20 -13.46
N LEU A 33 6.50 15.95 -13.82
CA LEU A 33 5.85 15.62 -15.11
C LEU A 33 4.32 15.87 -15.06
N ILE A 34 3.75 15.89 -13.86
CA ILE A 34 2.32 16.12 -13.63
C ILE A 34 2.16 17.33 -12.74
N SER A 35 1.13 18.13 -12.98
CA SER A 35 0.84 19.34 -12.17
C SER A 35 0.57 18.94 -10.70
N LYS A 36 1.29 19.55 -9.77
CA LYS A 36 1.10 19.39 -8.33
C LYS A 36 -0.32 19.76 -7.88
N ASN A 37 -0.93 20.74 -8.56
CA ASN A 37 -2.27 21.23 -8.26
C ASN A 37 -3.37 20.19 -8.51
N SER A 38 -3.10 19.12 -9.23
CA SER A 38 -4.09 18.05 -9.49
C SER A 38 -4.47 17.25 -8.24
N CYS A 39 -3.64 17.30 -7.20
CA CYS A 39 -3.90 16.65 -5.91
C CYS A 39 -4.42 17.63 -4.85
N ASP A 40 -4.19 18.91 -5.03
CA ASP A 40 -4.63 19.95 -4.10
C ASP A 40 -6.07 20.37 -4.46
N ILE A 41 -7.05 19.78 -3.80
CA ILE A 41 -8.45 20.17 -3.94
C ILE A 41 -8.67 21.42 -3.10
N ILE A 42 -9.56 22.30 -3.59
CA ILE A 42 -9.89 23.66 -3.05
C ILE A 42 -10.45 23.60 -1.61
N SER A 43 -9.86 22.86 -0.73
CA SER A 43 -10.18 22.88 0.69
C SER A 43 -8.91 23.12 1.51
N SER A 44 -9.05 23.90 2.58
CA SER A 44 -7.95 24.20 3.50
C SER A 44 -7.35 22.96 4.17
N VAL A 45 -8.03 21.81 4.11
CA VAL A 45 -7.66 20.55 4.78
C VAL A 45 -6.99 19.57 3.82
N ILE A 46 -7.38 19.53 2.54
CA ILE A 46 -6.85 18.57 1.57
C ILE A 46 -5.75 19.25 0.76
N ASN A 47 -4.50 18.91 1.09
CA ASN A 47 -3.33 19.51 0.44
C ASN A 47 -2.18 18.50 0.41
N CYS A 48 -2.04 17.79 -0.72
CA CYS A 48 -0.98 16.81 -0.90
C CYS A 48 0.42 17.44 -0.87
N THR A 49 0.54 18.65 -1.41
CA THR A 49 1.83 19.34 -1.48
C THR A 49 2.39 19.56 -0.08
N LYS A 50 1.57 20.05 0.87
CA LYS A 50 2.02 20.28 2.25
C LYS A 50 2.40 18.98 2.96
N VAL A 51 1.69 17.89 2.71
CA VAL A 51 2.00 16.57 3.32
C VAL A 51 3.32 16.05 2.76
N VAL A 52 3.46 16.02 1.44
CA VAL A 52 4.64 15.42 0.75
C VAL A 52 5.90 16.26 0.90
N THR A 53 5.79 17.57 1.13
CA THR A 53 6.95 18.46 1.37
C THR A 53 7.22 18.77 2.85
N SER A 54 6.49 18.10 3.76
CA SER A 54 6.69 18.28 5.21
C SER A 54 8.03 17.68 5.66
N ASN A 55 8.54 18.13 6.82
CA ASN A 55 9.73 17.55 7.44
C ASN A 55 9.59 16.07 7.82
N TYR A 56 8.37 15.55 7.79
CA TYR A 56 8.03 14.15 8.10
C TYR A 56 7.82 13.29 6.85
N SER A 57 7.97 13.88 5.65
CA SER A 57 7.76 13.20 4.38
C SER A 57 8.88 12.24 3.99
N THR A 58 10.03 12.33 4.67
CA THR A 58 11.23 11.54 4.38
C THR A 58 11.65 10.67 5.55
N LEU A 59 12.15 9.48 5.24
CA LEU A 59 12.85 8.61 6.17
C LEU A 59 14.25 8.33 5.63
N PHE A 60 15.30 8.63 6.40
CA PHE A 60 16.70 8.55 5.95
C PHE A 60 17.01 9.36 4.68
N GLY A 61 16.29 10.46 4.45
CA GLY A 61 16.46 11.29 3.26
C GLY A 61 15.77 10.76 1.99
N ILE A 62 14.97 9.71 2.10
CA ILE A 62 14.17 9.12 1.01
C ILE A 62 12.69 9.34 1.31
N ASP A 63 11.94 9.85 0.34
CA ASP A 63 10.50 10.09 0.50
C ASP A 63 9.71 8.78 0.65
N TRP A 64 8.65 8.83 1.46
CA TRP A 64 7.82 7.65 1.77
C TRP A 64 7.22 6.96 0.55
N TYR A 65 6.96 7.69 -0.55
CA TYR A 65 6.40 7.06 -1.75
C TYR A 65 7.38 6.10 -2.44
N TYR A 66 8.70 6.27 -2.29
CA TYR A 66 9.67 5.26 -2.77
C TYR A 66 9.55 3.95 -2.00
N TYR A 67 9.40 4.02 -0.68
CA TYR A 67 9.15 2.84 0.15
C TYR A 67 7.82 2.19 -0.22
N GLY A 68 6.78 2.99 -0.49
CA GLY A 68 5.48 2.51 -0.96
C GLY A 68 5.57 1.77 -2.30
N ILE A 69 6.32 2.30 -3.27
CA ILE A 69 6.55 1.65 -4.57
C ILE A 69 7.21 0.28 -4.35
N GLY A 70 8.27 0.20 -3.55
CA GLY A 70 8.94 -1.05 -3.21
C GLY A 70 7.99 -2.05 -2.55
N PHE A 71 7.24 -1.62 -1.55
CA PHE A 71 6.28 -2.43 -0.80
C PHE A 71 5.21 -3.05 -1.71
N PHE A 72 4.49 -2.22 -2.49
CA PHE A 72 3.44 -2.70 -3.37
C PHE A 72 3.98 -3.60 -4.50
N SER A 73 5.16 -3.29 -5.03
CA SER A 73 5.82 -4.13 -6.04
C SER A 73 6.11 -5.54 -5.51
N VAL A 74 6.65 -5.65 -4.30
CA VAL A 74 6.92 -6.94 -3.65
C VAL A 74 5.61 -7.71 -3.43
N ILE A 75 4.55 -7.07 -2.94
CA ILE A 75 3.24 -7.71 -2.73
C ILE A 75 2.68 -8.25 -4.05
N ILE A 76 2.75 -7.47 -5.13
CA ILE A 76 2.28 -7.88 -6.46
C ILE A 76 3.08 -9.10 -6.94
N VAL A 77 4.41 -9.05 -6.89
CA VAL A 77 5.28 -10.15 -7.34
C VAL A 77 4.99 -11.43 -6.57
N LEU A 78 4.91 -11.37 -5.24
CA LEU A 78 4.60 -12.54 -4.41
C LEU A 78 3.21 -13.11 -4.73
N SER A 79 2.22 -12.25 -4.99
CA SER A 79 0.86 -12.66 -5.34
C SER A 79 0.79 -13.31 -6.72
N VAL A 80 1.53 -12.78 -7.71
CA VAL A 80 1.62 -13.36 -9.05
C VAL A 80 2.32 -14.72 -9.00
N ILE A 81 3.45 -14.85 -8.31
CA ILE A 81 4.15 -16.12 -8.14
C ILE A 81 3.20 -17.17 -7.54
N ARG A 82 2.39 -16.80 -6.55
CA ARG A 82 1.39 -17.69 -5.95
C ARG A 82 0.33 -18.18 -6.93
N LEU A 83 -0.13 -17.35 -7.84
CA LEU A 83 -1.14 -17.74 -8.83
C LEU A 83 -0.65 -18.88 -9.75
N PHE A 84 0.63 -18.84 -10.10
CA PHE A 84 1.24 -19.82 -11.00
C PHE A 84 1.84 -21.02 -10.27
N ASN A 85 2.11 -20.91 -8.97
CA ASN A 85 2.75 -21.97 -8.21
C ASN A 85 1.74 -23.06 -7.80
N LYS A 86 2.04 -24.30 -8.18
CA LYS A 86 1.20 -25.48 -7.85
C LYS A 86 1.57 -26.13 -6.51
N LYS A 87 2.72 -25.77 -5.90
CA LYS A 87 3.21 -26.39 -4.65
C LYS A 87 2.54 -25.76 -3.43
N GLU A 88 1.68 -26.47 -2.73
CA GLU A 88 0.93 -25.97 -1.57
C GLU A 88 1.83 -25.45 -0.44
N LYS A 89 2.94 -26.11 -0.14
CA LYS A 89 3.88 -25.70 0.91
C LYS A 89 4.48 -24.31 0.63
N GLN A 90 4.89 -24.05 -0.62
CA GLN A 90 5.42 -22.75 -1.03
C GLN A 90 4.34 -21.68 -1.03
N ASN A 91 3.13 -22.00 -1.48
CA ASN A 91 2.00 -21.09 -1.45
C ASN A 91 1.62 -20.66 -0.03
N ARG A 92 1.77 -21.54 0.95
CA ARG A 92 1.58 -21.22 2.37
C ARG A 92 2.66 -20.25 2.86
N LEU A 93 3.91 -20.48 2.51
CA LEU A 93 5.02 -19.58 2.86
C LEU A 93 4.80 -18.17 2.28
N PHE A 94 4.48 -18.06 1.00
CA PHE A 94 4.19 -16.76 0.38
C PHE A 94 2.99 -16.06 1.01
N ALA A 95 1.95 -16.81 1.42
CA ALA A 95 0.83 -16.23 2.15
C ALA A 95 1.23 -15.63 3.51
N GLN A 96 2.11 -16.33 4.23
CA GLN A 96 2.65 -15.85 5.51
C GLN A 96 3.52 -14.61 5.31
N LEU A 97 4.35 -14.57 4.27
CA LEU A 97 5.16 -13.40 3.93
C LEU A 97 4.29 -12.19 3.57
N ILE A 98 3.25 -12.37 2.76
CA ILE A 98 2.31 -11.29 2.41
C ILE A 98 1.59 -10.79 3.67
N LEU A 99 1.18 -11.69 4.57
CA LEU A 99 0.55 -11.31 5.84
C LEU A 99 1.51 -10.49 6.72
N ALA A 100 2.75 -10.95 6.89
CA ALA A 100 3.76 -10.27 7.69
C ALA A 100 4.07 -8.88 7.13
N LEU A 101 4.24 -8.76 5.81
CA LEU A 101 4.43 -7.48 5.13
C LEU A 101 3.21 -6.57 5.29
N SER A 102 2.00 -7.10 5.20
CA SER A 102 0.78 -6.31 5.36
C SER A 102 0.61 -5.79 6.79
N ILE A 103 0.99 -6.57 7.81
CA ILE A 103 0.99 -6.13 9.22
C ILE A 103 2.01 -4.99 9.40
N PHE A 104 3.23 -5.16 8.90
CA PHE A 104 4.26 -4.13 8.94
C PHE A 104 3.81 -2.86 8.22
N GLY A 105 3.28 -3.00 6.99
CA GLY A 105 2.75 -1.89 6.21
C GLY A 105 1.60 -1.16 6.91
N ALA A 106 0.70 -1.88 7.58
CA ALA A 106 -0.38 -1.27 8.35
C ALA A 106 0.15 -0.47 9.55
N GLY A 107 1.19 -0.93 10.23
CA GLY A 107 1.85 -0.17 11.28
C GLY A 107 2.45 1.14 10.77
N VAL A 108 3.13 1.10 9.63
CA VAL A 108 3.66 2.30 8.95
C VAL A 108 2.52 3.23 8.51
N ALA A 109 1.45 2.69 7.94
CA ALA A 109 0.29 3.47 7.53
C ALA A 109 -0.38 4.19 8.72
N CYS A 110 -0.52 3.54 9.86
CA CYS A 110 -1.02 4.16 11.09
C CYS A 110 -0.12 5.33 11.55
N TYR A 111 1.20 5.15 11.49
CA TYR A 111 2.14 6.22 11.80
C TYR A 111 1.98 7.41 10.85
N LEU A 112 1.90 7.16 9.54
CA LEU A 112 1.74 8.23 8.54
C LEU A 112 0.40 8.95 8.68
N ILE A 113 -0.69 8.25 8.97
CA ILE A 113 -2.00 8.85 9.27
C ILE A 113 -1.91 9.75 10.51
N TYR A 114 -1.20 9.31 11.55
CA TYR A 114 -0.95 10.14 12.72
C TYR A 114 -0.19 11.43 12.34
N VAL A 115 0.85 11.33 11.53
CA VAL A 115 1.62 12.49 11.03
C VAL A 115 0.73 13.45 10.25
N GLU A 116 -0.09 12.95 9.31
CA GLU A 116 -1.01 13.77 8.50
C GLU A 116 -2.02 14.54 9.37
N LEU A 117 -2.62 13.88 10.35
CA LEU A 117 -3.71 14.45 11.15
C LEU A 117 -3.21 15.35 12.28
N PHE A 118 -2.13 14.98 12.96
CA PHE A 118 -1.71 15.65 14.21
C PHE A 118 -0.47 16.54 14.05
N LEU A 119 0.39 16.27 13.07
CA LEU A 119 1.62 17.05 12.88
C LEU A 119 1.54 18.00 11.69
N VAL A 120 0.97 17.57 10.58
CA VAL A 120 0.86 18.38 9.35
C VAL A 120 -0.48 19.09 9.29
N HIS A 121 -1.52 18.54 9.91
CA HIS A 121 -2.91 19.02 9.87
C HIS A 121 -3.49 19.15 8.45
N HIS A 122 -2.98 18.36 7.52
CA HIS A 122 -3.46 18.27 6.14
C HIS A 122 -3.54 16.81 5.71
N ILE A 123 -4.49 16.50 4.83
CA ILE A 123 -4.72 15.15 4.31
C ILE A 123 -4.27 15.10 2.85
N CYS A 124 -3.50 14.06 2.51
CA CYS A 124 -3.14 13.75 1.14
C CYS A 124 -4.04 12.63 0.60
N ILE A 125 -4.88 12.92 -0.42
CA ILE A 125 -5.79 11.92 -1.00
C ILE A 125 -5.03 10.71 -1.56
N LEU A 126 -3.90 10.93 -2.22
CA LEU A 126 -3.09 9.85 -2.80
C LEU A 126 -2.45 8.99 -1.70
N CYS A 127 -1.97 9.62 -0.61
CA CYS A 127 -1.46 8.89 0.55
C CYS A 127 -2.59 8.08 1.20
N THR A 128 -3.77 8.67 1.37
CA THR A 128 -4.95 8.00 1.91
C THR A 128 -5.36 6.80 1.04
N THR A 129 -5.29 6.92 -0.29
CA THR A 129 -5.53 5.78 -1.20
C THR A 129 -4.53 4.65 -0.96
N GLY A 130 -3.25 4.97 -0.75
CA GLY A 130 -2.23 4.01 -0.35
C GLY A 130 -2.54 3.33 0.99
N HIS A 131 -2.96 4.10 1.99
CA HIS A 131 -3.35 3.56 3.31
C HIS A 131 -4.55 2.61 3.20
N ILE A 132 -5.59 2.98 2.45
CA ILE A 132 -6.76 2.11 2.20
C ILE A 132 -6.32 0.81 1.51
N ALA A 133 -5.44 0.88 0.53
CA ALA A 133 -4.90 -0.30 -0.14
C ALA A 133 -4.16 -1.21 0.85
N ILE A 134 -3.31 -0.68 1.74
CA ILE A 134 -2.58 -1.45 2.76
C ILE A 134 -3.55 -2.14 3.73
N PHE A 135 -4.55 -1.44 4.27
CA PHE A 135 -5.53 -2.04 5.17
C PHE A 135 -6.36 -3.11 4.47
N SER A 136 -6.74 -2.90 3.20
CA SER A 136 -7.43 -3.92 2.40
C SER A 136 -6.57 -5.17 2.20
N LEU A 137 -5.27 -5.00 1.92
CA LEU A 137 -4.32 -6.11 1.82
C LEU A 137 -4.19 -6.88 3.14
N LEU A 138 -4.18 -6.19 4.28
CA LEU A 138 -4.14 -6.81 5.59
C LEU A 138 -5.39 -7.66 5.84
N ILE A 139 -6.59 -7.12 5.59
CA ILE A 139 -7.86 -7.83 5.75
C ILE A 139 -7.89 -9.08 4.87
N ILE A 140 -7.55 -8.96 3.59
CA ILE A 140 -7.51 -10.08 2.65
C ILE A 140 -6.53 -11.16 3.11
N SER A 141 -5.37 -10.76 3.63
CA SER A 141 -4.34 -11.67 4.12
C SER A 141 -4.78 -12.43 5.38
N ILE A 142 -5.49 -11.77 6.31
CA ILE A 142 -6.07 -12.39 7.49
C ILE A 142 -7.16 -13.39 7.09
N LEU A 143 -8.11 -12.99 6.23
CA LEU A 143 -9.17 -13.87 5.74
C LEU A 143 -8.62 -15.12 5.04
N ARG A 144 -7.50 -14.96 4.36
CA ARG A 144 -6.79 -16.08 3.74
C ARG A 144 -6.19 -17.01 4.78
N PHE A 145 -5.53 -16.46 5.79
CA PHE A 145 -4.87 -17.24 6.84
C PHE A 145 -5.88 -18.05 7.65
N THR A 146 -7.02 -17.48 8.01
CA THR A 146 -8.10 -18.18 8.74
C THR A 146 -8.66 -19.35 7.92
N LYS A 147 -8.91 -19.15 6.62
CA LYS A 147 -9.38 -20.23 5.73
C LYS A 147 -8.37 -21.36 5.54
N PHE A 148 -7.07 -21.12 5.71
CA PHE A 148 -6.07 -22.20 5.71
C PHE A 148 -6.13 -23.02 6.99
N LYS A 149 -6.49 -22.43 8.12
CA LYS A 149 -6.59 -23.11 9.41
C LYS A 149 -7.77 -24.08 9.45
N ASP A 150 -8.90 -23.71 8.84
CA ASP A 150 -10.13 -24.52 8.82
C ASP A 150 -10.02 -25.76 7.87
N THR A 151 -8.94 -25.90 7.12
CA THR A 151 -8.74 -27.02 6.17
C THR A 151 -7.78 -28.09 6.73
N ILE A 152 -7.27 -27.92 7.95
CA ILE A 152 -6.46 -28.88 8.71
C ILE A 152 -7.31 -29.57 9.76
#